data_6d253d65407ed3d8ed942c165d7065ce
#
_entry.id   6d253d65407ed3d8ed942c165d7065ce
#
_cell.length_a   1.000
_cell.length_b   1.000
_cell.length_c   1.000
_cell.angle_alpha   90.00
_cell.angle_beta   90.00
_cell.angle_gamma   90.00
#
_symmetry.space_group_name_H-M   'P 1'
#
loop_
_entity.id
_entity.type
_entity.pdbx_description
1 polymer ?
#
loop_
_entity_poly.entity_id
_entity_poly.type
_entity_poly.pdbx_seq_one_letter_code
_entity_poly.pdbx_strand_id
1 'polypeptide(L)'
;MTVIVPPGISGQPAQYSGNVTVETLANELALLNIGPFEPLNIHIDLGKYQQEIKQFDNDWVDYLPRTDRPNNRKALTLTNLPGKLHTDVPSLAQASYAARRRLSELEFNEKTAVYNACTSLHPFLDKWSPLGRTFIVQSNTGGYFVPHRDHPSMPRECFRLIVFLNNCGPLQYDWFMDDRKMNIQMGQVYYVNTRMTHRTISWVDNSQHLILNIPFTTENVSKVIANLQHTH
;
A
#
# COMPACT_ATOMS: atom_id res chain seq x y z
N MET A 1 -15.78 -10.17 23.61
CA MET A 1 -15.43 -10.72 22.28
C MET A 1 -14.02 -11.26 22.37
N THR A 2 -13.88 -12.57 22.47
CA THR A 2 -12.58 -13.22 22.69
C THR A 2 -11.89 -13.35 21.33
N VAL A 3 -10.75 -12.73 21.17
CA VAL A 3 -9.89 -12.90 19.98
C VAL A 3 -9.25 -14.28 20.09
N ILE A 4 -9.62 -15.20 19.19
CA ILE A 4 -8.97 -16.51 19.08
C ILE A 4 -7.63 -16.29 18.40
N VAL A 5 -6.54 -16.34 19.18
CA VAL A 5 -5.18 -16.40 18.69
C VAL A 5 -4.88 -17.86 18.33
N PRO A 6 -4.37 -18.18 17.11
CA PRO A 6 -4.00 -19.55 16.77
C PRO A 6 -2.93 -20.08 17.74
N PRO A 7 -3.03 -21.33 18.21
CA PRO A 7 -2.03 -21.90 19.08
C PRO A 7 -0.73 -22.16 18.31
N GLY A 8 0.37 -21.61 18.77
CA GLY A 8 1.70 -22.00 18.30
C GLY A 8 2.75 -20.89 18.15
N ILE A 9 2.48 -19.66 18.50
CA ILE A 9 3.51 -18.63 18.61
C ILE A 9 3.63 -18.29 20.09
N SER A 10 4.66 -18.84 20.73
CA SER A 10 5.02 -18.48 22.12
C SER A 10 5.22 -16.97 22.20
N GLY A 11 4.31 -16.31 22.94
CA GLY A 11 4.27 -14.87 23.09
C GLY A 11 5.43 -14.33 23.92
N GLN A 12 6.56 -14.12 23.32
CA GLN A 12 7.45 -13.04 23.75
C GLN A 12 7.11 -11.81 22.91
N PRO A 13 6.89 -10.63 23.53
CA PRO A 13 6.79 -9.39 22.79
C PRO A 13 8.09 -9.27 21.97
N ALA A 14 7.95 -9.06 20.67
CA ALA A 14 9.09 -8.86 19.80
C ALA A 14 9.92 -7.72 20.39
N GLN A 15 11.05 -8.04 21.01
CA GLN A 15 12.01 -7.05 21.42
C GLN A 15 12.52 -6.39 20.15
N TYR A 16 12.12 -5.15 19.94
CA TYR A 16 12.69 -4.28 18.92
C TYR A 16 14.14 -3.99 19.29
N SER A 17 15.06 -4.83 18.81
CA SER A 17 16.50 -4.65 19.00
C SER A 17 17.13 -3.71 17.96
N GLY A 18 16.34 -2.96 17.21
CA GLY A 18 16.84 -1.89 16.37
C GLY A 18 17.03 -0.63 17.21
N ASN A 19 18.25 -0.13 17.31
CA ASN A 19 18.52 1.17 17.91
C ASN A 19 17.70 2.23 17.20
N VAL A 20 16.69 2.79 17.88
CA VAL A 20 15.93 3.94 17.39
C VAL A 20 16.86 5.14 17.45
N THR A 21 17.33 5.60 16.30
CA THR A 21 18.20 6.77 16.22
C THR A 21 17.40 8.05 16.38
N VAL A 22 18.07 9.14 16.76
CA VAL A 22 17.47 10.49 16.76
C VAL A 22 16.90 10.85 15.40
N GLU A 23 17.59 10.46 14.32
CA GLU A 23 17.13 10.64 12.93
C GLU A 23 15.81 9.92 12.67
N THR A 24 15.68 8.66 13.08
CA THR A 24 14.44 7.90 12.92
C THR A 24 13.27 8.56 13.64
N LEU A 25 13.50 9.06 14.87
CA LEU A 25 12.47 9.79 15.62
C LEU A 25 12.10 11.10 14.96
N ALA A 26 13.06 11.86 14.47
CA ALA A 26 12.81 13.12 13.75
C ALA A 26 11.97 12.88 12.49
N ASN A 27 12.28 11.84 11.70
CA ASN A 27 11.52 11.44 10.54
C ASN A 27 10.08 11.00 10.90
N GLU A 28 9.92 10.24 12.00
CA GLU A 28 8.58 9.87 12.50
C GLU A 28 7.75 11.10 12.85
N LEU A 29 8.33 12.02 13.62
CA LEU A 29 7.64 13.25 14.02
C LEU A 29 7.28 14.12 12.79
N ALA A 30 8.17 14.21 11.81
CA ALA A 30 7.91 14.94 10.59
C ALA A 30 6.69 14.37 9.84
N LEU A 31 6.61 13.04 9.64
CA LEU A 31 5.47 12.41 8.99
C LEU A 31 4.18 12.50 9.82
N LEU A 32 4.27 12.40 11.16
CA LEU A 32 3.09 12.56 12.01
C LEU A 32 2.52 13.98 11.95
N ASN A 33 3.37 14.99 11.79
CA ASN A 33 2.95 16.39 11.67
C ASN A 33 2.32 16.74 10.31
N ILE A 34 2.56 15.94 9.28
CA ILE A 34 1.95 16.14 7.96
C ILE A 34 0.43 15.91 8.01
N GLY A 35 0.00 14.90 8.73
CA GLY A 35 -1.41 14.51 8.80
C GLY A 35 -1.62 13.05 8.43
N PRO A 36 -2.87 12.56 8.51
CA PRO A 36 -3.16 11.14 8.29
C PRO A 36 -3.31 10.75 6.82
N PHE A 37 -3.69 11.71 5.95
CA PHE A 37 -4.02 11.48 4.55
C PHE A 37 -3.85 12.78 3.78
N GLU A 38 -2.66 12.96 3.17
CA GLU A 38 -2.29 14.25 2.59
C GLU A 38 -1.94 14.13 1.11
N PRO A 39 -2.52 14.96 0.23
CA PRO A 39 -2.20 14.98 -1.18
C PRO A 39 -0.79 15.54 -1.41
N LEU A 40 -0.07 14.90 -2.32
CA LEU A 40 1.23 15.35 -2.80
C LEU A 40 1.06 16.03 -4.17
N ASN A 41 1.89 16.99 -4.50
CA ASN A 41 1.89 17.64 -5.82
C ASN A 41 2.51 16.71 -6.89
N ILE A 42 1.93 15.52 -7.04
CA ILE A 42 2.33 14.48 -7.97
C ILE A 42 1.07 13.86 -8.56
N HIS A 43 1.01 13.78 -9.89
CA HIS A 43 -0.13 13.22 -10.62
C HIS A 43 0.33 12.16 -11.60
N ILE A 44 -0.53 11.15 -11.80
CA ILE A 44 -0.33 10.03 -12.73
C ILE A 44 -1.19 10.24 -13.98
N ASP A 45 -0.64 9.93 -15.14
CA ASP A 45 -1.39 9.86 -16.41
C ASP A 45 -2.29 8.63 -16.41
N LEU A 46 -3.55 8.83 -16.03
CA LEU A 46 -4.53 7.75 -15.93
C LEU A 46 -4.90 7.18 -17.30
N GLY A 47 -4.93 8.01 -18.35
CA GLY A 47 -5.28 7.55 -19.70
C GLY A 47 -4.29 6.52 -20.22
N LYS A 48 -3.00 6.79 -20.05
CA LYS A 48 -1.92 5.87 -20.43
C LYS A 48 -1.92 4.63 -19.53
N TYR A 49 -2.03 4.79 -18.22
CA TYR A 49 -2.11 3.67 -17.29
C TYR A 49 -3.23 2.69 -17.63
N GLN A 50 -4.45 3.19 -17.92
CA GLN A 50 -5.60 2.36 -18.24
C GLN A 50 -5.41 1.55 -19.54
N GLN A 51 -4.63 2.06 -20.49
CA GLN A 51 -4.27 1.31 -21.70
C GLN A 51 -3.25 0.22 -21.40
N GLU A 52 -2.24 0.53 -20.59
CA GLU A 52 -1.14 -0.38 -20.25
C GLU A 52 -1.60 -1.55 -19.35
N ILE A 53 -2.48 -1.31 -18.38
CA ILE A 53 -2.90 -2.34 -17.44
C ILE A 53 -3.83 -3.39 -18.07
N LYS A 54 -4.51 -3.07 -19.16
CA LYS A 54 -5.43 -3.99 -19.87
C LYS A 54 -4.77 -5.30 -20.32
N GLN A 55 -3.49 -5.28 -20.62
CA GLN A 55 -2.77 -6.50 -21.01
C GLN A 55 -2.74 -7.57 -19.91
N PHE A 56 -3.06 -7.19 -18.66
CA PHE A 56 -3.11 -8.06 -17.49
C PHE A 56 -4.54 -8.38 -17.03
N ASP A 57 -5.57 -8.12 -17.86
CA ASP A 57 -6.98 -8.32 -17.45
C ASP A 57 -7.27 -9.74 -16.96
N ASN A 58 -6.55 -10.75 -17.48
CA ASN A 58 -6.70 -12.15 -17.10
C ASN A 58 -5.78 -12.59 -15.95
N ASP A 59 -4.87 -11.73 -15.49
CA ASP A 59 -3.83 -12.08 -14.50
C ASP A 59 -4.20 -11.68 -13.08
N TRP A 60 -5.32 -10.96 -12.89
CA TRP A 60 -5.76 -10.52 -11.58
C TRP A 60 -6.10 -11.70 -10.66
N VAL A 61 -5.37 -11.83 -9.56
CA VAL A 61 -5.52 -12.91 -8.57
C VAL A 61 -6.20 -12.44 -7.31
N ASP A 62 -6.90 -13.33 -6.63
CA ASP A 62 -7.58 -13.04 -5.38
C ASP A 62 -6.61 -12.52 -4.31
N TYR A 63 -6.93 -11.36 -3.74
CA TYR A 63 -6.12 -10.71 -2.72
C TYR A 63 -6.73 -10.91 -1.33
N LEU A 64 -5.98 -11.56 -0.43
CA LEU A 64 -6.41 -11.91 0.93
C LEU A 64 -7.79 -12.59 0.91
N PRO A 65 -7.91 -13.75 0.22
CA PRO A 65 -9.18 -14.45 0.10
C PRO A 65 -9.74 -14.81 1.48
N ARG A 66 -11.05 -14.72 1.60
CA ARG A 66 -11.79 -15.10 2.80
C ARG A 66 -12.59 -16.35 2.52
N THR A 67 -12.71 -17.22 3.53
CA THR A 67 -13.47 -18.47 3.43
C THR A 67 -14.95 -18.29 3.76
N ASP A 68 -15.32 -17.19 4.45
CA ASP A 68 -16.66 -16.93 4.98
C ASP A 68 -17.56 -16.11 4.05
N ARG A 69 -17.00 -15.56 2.96
CA ARG A 69 -17.75 -14.73 2.00
C ARG A 69 -16.99 -14.56 0.67
N PRO A 70 -17.68 -14.15 -0.41
CA PRO A 70 -17.03 -13.85 -1.68
C PRO A 70 -15.90 -12.85 -1.50
N ASN A 71 -14.78 -13.10 -2.15
CA ASN A 71 -13.65 -12.17 -2.20
C ASN A 71 -13.81 -11.25 -3.40
N ASN A 72 -14.25 -10.01 -3.16
CA ASN A 72 -14.42 -9.01 -4.20
C ASN A 72 -13.15 -8.15 -4.38
N ARG A 73 -11.97 -8.70 -4.05
CA ARG A 73 -10.69 -8.02 -4.18
C ARG A 73 -9.69 -8.89 -4.90
N LYS A 74 -9.01 -8.29 -5.87
CA LYS A 74 -7.92 -8.90 -6.61
C LYS A 74 -6.70 -8.00 -6.53
N ALA A 75 -5.53 -8.51 -6.88
CA ALA A 75 -4.33 -7.69 -6.96
C ALA A 75 -3.33 -8.20 -7.99
N LEU A 76 -2.40 -7.31 -8.35
CA LEU A 76 -1.19 -7.57 -9.13
C LEU A 76 -0.01 -6.87 -8.43
N THR A 77 1.16 -7.50 -8.40
CA THR A 77 2.36 -6.87 -7.83
C THR A 77 3.19 -6.19 -8.90
N LEU A 78 3.71 -5.00 -8.56
CA LEU A 78 4.73 -4.29 -9.35
C LEU A 78 6.14 -4.67 -8.90
N THR A 79 6.30 -4.91 -7.59
CA THR A 79 7.56 -5.42 -7.03
C THR A 79 7.27 -6.67 -6.19
N ASN A 80 8.19 -7.63 -6.21
CA ASN A 80 8.02 -8.89 -5.49
C ASN A 80 9.35 -9.40 -4.94
N LEU A 81 9.29 -10.54 -4.24
CA LEU A 81 10.49 -11.29 -3.86
C LEU A 81 11.18 -11.84 -5.12
N PRO A 82 12.50 -12.06 -5.07
CA PRO A 82 13.25 -12.64 -6.19
C PRO A 82 12.63 -13.92 -6.76
N GLY A 83 12.48 -13.97 -8.08
CA GLY A 83 11.92 -15.10 -8.81
C GLY A 83 10.40 -15.29 -8.68
N LYS A 84 9.67 -14.30 -8.11
CA LYS A 84 8.20 -14.33 -8.01
C LYS A 84 7.55 -13.57 -9.15
N LEU A 85 6.37 -14.05 -9.57
CA LEU A 85 5.58 -13.44 -10.64
C LEU A 85 4.71 -12.29 -10.11
N HIS A 86 4.20 -11.47 -11.02
CA HIS A 86 3.23 -10.40 -10.69
C HIS A 86 1.89 -10.94 -10.15
N THR A 87 1.59 -12.21 -10.38
CA THR A 87 0.42 -12.94 -9.84
C THR A 87 0.66 -13.55 -8.45
N ASP A 88 1.90 -13.56 -7.96
CA ASP A 88 2.20 -13.96 -6.58
C ASP A 88 1.95 -12.77 -5.64
N VAL A 89 0.77 -12.69 -5.02
CA VAL A 89 0.36 -11.54 -4.20
C VAL A 89 0.13 -11.94 -2.72
N PRO A 90 1.12 -12.52 -2.03
CA PRO A 90 0.95 -12.86 -0.62
C PRO A 90 0.93 -11.60 0.24
N SER A 91 0.24 -11.65 1.38
CA SER A 91 0.51 -10.70 2.45
C SER A 91 1.92 -10.92 3.01
N LEU A 92 2.48 -9.90 3.69
CA LEU A 92 3.78 -10.05 4.36
C LEU A 92 3.79 -11.23 5.33
N ALA A 93 2.69 -11.47 6.05
CA ALA A 93 2.55 -12.59 6.97
C ALA A 93 2.57 -13.95 6.25
N GLN A 94 1.84 -14.09 5.14
CA GLN A 94 1.83 -15.31 4.34
C GLN A 94 3.21 -15.60 3.74
N ALA A 95 3.87 -14.58 3.19
CA ALA A 95 5.21 -14.71 2.64
C ALA A 95 6.24 -15.08 3.72
N SER A 96 6.17 -14.44 4.89
CA SER A 96 7.04 -14.74 6.04
C SER A 96 6.85 -16.17 6.53
N TYR A 97 5.60 -16.64 6.60
CA TYR A 97 5.28 -18.02 6.97
C TYR A 97 5.87 -19.02 5.96
N ALA A 98 5.67 -18.78 4.67
CA ALA A 98 6.21 -19.62 3.61
C ALA A 98 7.76 -19.65 3.62
N ALA A 99 8.40 -18.51 3.88
CA ALA A 99 9.85 -18.39 3.99
C ALA A 99 10.41 -18.95 5.31
N ARG A 100 9.58 -19.33 6.28
CA ARG A 100 9.96 -19.74 7.64
C ARG A 100 10.86 -18.73 8.35
N ARG A 101 10.71 -17.45 8.03
CA ARG A 101 11.42 -16.35 8.67
C ARG A 101 10.58 -15.07 8.53
N ARG A 102 10.85 -14.10 9.39
CA ARG A 102 10.29 -12.76 9.22
C ARG A 102 10.89 -12.12 7.97
N LEU A 103 10.03 -11.65 7.08
CA LEU A 103 10.39 -10.82 5.94
C LEU A 103 10.13 -9.34 6.25
N SER A 104 10.90 -8.47 5.60
CA SER A 104 10.63 -7.04 5.51
C SER A 104 9.82 -6.73 4.26
N GLU A 105 8.99 -5.68 4.30
CA GLU A 105 8.34 -5.13 3.11
C GLU A 105 9.37 -4.70 2.06
N LEU A 106 10.58 -4.33 2.46
CA LEU A 106 11.66 -3.87 1.57
C LEU A 106 12.37 -5.00 0.82
N GLU A 107 12.17 -6.26 1.21
CA GLU A 107 12.71 -7.41 0.47
C GLU A 107 11.96 -7.69 -0.84
N PHE A 108 10.74 -7.13 -0.98
CA PHE A 108 9.92 -7.25 -2.19
C PHE A 108 10.31 -6.15 -3.19
N ASN A 109 11.52 -6.20 -3.72
CA ASN A 109 12.10 -5.12 -4.51
C ASN A 109 12.42 -5.51 -5.97
N GLU A 110 12.16 -6.76 -6.38
CA GLU A 110 12.34 -7.19 -7.76
C GLU A 110 11.17 -6.74 -8.63
N LYS A 111 11.47 -6.05 -9.74
CA LYS A 111 10.48 -5.51 -10.67
C LYS A 111 9.80 -6.63 -11.45
N THR A 112 8.47 -6.64 -11.48
CA THR A 112 7.66 -7.63 -12.19
C THR A 112 7.34 -7.21 -13.63
N ALA A 113 6.67 -8.09 -14.38
CA ALA A 113 6.15 -7.76 -15.72
C ALA A 113 5.19 -6.56 -15.69
N VAL A 114 4.35 -6.43 -14.65
CA VAL A 114 3.43 -5.28 -14.49
C VAL A 114 4.19 -3.98 -14.30
N TYR A 115 5.27 -3.96 -13.50
CA TYR A 115 6.13 -2.79 -13.39
C TYR A 115 6.66 -2.40 -14.76
N ASN A 116 7.26 -3.35 -15.49
CA ASN A 116 7.92 -3.07 -16.77
C ASN A 116 6.94 -2.56 -17.84
N ALA A 117 5.71 -3.04 -17.83
CA ALA A 117 4.70 -2.70 -18.82
C ALA A 117 3.96 -1.39 -18.52
N CYS A 118 3.74 -1.06 -17.23
CA CYS A 118 3.05 0.17 -16.84
C CYS A 118 4.01 1.37 -16.80
N THR A 119 4.52 1.73 -17.98
CA THR A 119 5.54 2.80 -18.13
C THR A 119 5.02 4.18 -17.73
N SER A 120 3.70 4.39 -17.73
CA SER A 120 3.05 5.61 -17.20
C SER A 120 3.34 5.85 -15.72
N LEU A 121 3.61 4.77 -14.97
CA LEU A 121 3.92 4.85 -13.54
C LEU A 121 5.41 5.13 -13.26
N HIS A 122 6.32 4.88 -14.23
CA HIS A 122 7.77 4.98 -14.01
C HIS A 122 8.23 6.35 -13.49
N PRO A 123 7.78 7.51 -14.04
CA PRO A 123 8.22 8.81 -13.55
C PRO A 123 7.93 9.03 -12.06
N PHE A 124 6.87 8.39 -11.57
CA PHE A 124 6.52 8.41 -10.16
C PHE A 124 7.28 7.35 -9.37
N LEU A 125 7.29 6.09 -9.81
CA LEU A 125 7.91 4.97 -9.09
C LEU A 125 9.43 5.16 -8.94
N ASP A 126 10.12 5.59 -10.00
CA ASP A 126 11.58 5.76 -10.01
C ASP A 126 12.04 6.88 -9.06
N LYS A 127 11.19 7.89 -8.81
CA LYS A 127 11.45 8.95 -7.83
C LYS A 127 11.64 8.40 -6.41
N TRP A 128 11.02 7.26 -6.10
CA TRP A 128 10.98 6.63 -4.77
C TRP A 128 11.81 5.36 -4.67
N SER A 129 12.56 5.02 -5.72
CA SER A 129 13.41 3.82 -5.75
C SER A 129 14.56 3.88 -4.73
N PRO A 130 14.93 2.77 -4.07
CA PRO A 130 14.31 1.45 -4.20
C PRO A 130 12.95 1.38 -3.52
N LEU A 131 12.02 0.65 -4.13
CA LEU A 131 10.68 0.41 -3.59
C LEU A 131 10.68 -0.86 -2.74
N GLY A 132 9.85 -0.88 -1.70
CA GLY A 132 9.40 -2.12 -1.07
C GLY A 132 8.24 -2.75 -1.83
N ARG A 133 7.50 -3.65 -1.18
CA ARG A 133 6.34 -4.33 -1.77
C ARG A 133 5.33 -3.34 -2.32
N THR A 134 5.20 -3.31 -3.63
CA THR A 134 4.33 -2.38 -4.36
C THR A 134 3.35 -3.17 -5.21
N PHE A 135 2.06 -2.86 -5.10
CA PHE A 135 1.00 -3.63 -5.74
C PHE A 135 -0.25 -2.80 -5.99
N ILE A 136 -1.02 -3.19 -7.00
CA ILE A 136 -2.32 -2.62 -7.30
C ILE A 136 -3.38 -3.55 -6.72
N VAL A 137 -4.34 -2.98 -6.00
CA VAL A 137 -5.56 -3.66 -5.57
C VAL A 137 -6.69 -3.24 -6.47
N GLN A 138 -7.43 -4.21 -6.99
CA GLN A 138 -8.69 -4.04 -7.67
C GLN A 138 -9.82 -4.53 -6.76
N SER A 139 -10.81 -3.69 -6.53
CA SER A 139 -12.01 -4.03 -5.76
C SER A 139 -13.23 -3.95 -6.65
N ASN A 140 -14.08 -4.97 -6.60
CA ASN A 140 -15.40 -4.96 -7.21
C ASN A 140 -16.45 -4.50 -6.22
N THR A 141 -17.69 -4.34 -6.67
CA THR A 141 -18.83 -3.91 -5.85
C THR A 141 -18.91 -4.73 -4.56
N GLY A 142 -18.96 -4.04 -3.42
CA GLY A 142 -18.92 -4.66 -2.09
C GLY A 142 -17.52 -5.11 -1.64
N GLY A 143 -16.48 -4.87 -2.43
CA GLY A 143 -15.09 -5.07 -2.03
C GLY A 143 -14.77 -4.18 -0.82
N TYR A 144 -14.31 -4.79 0.28
CA TYR A 144 -14.25 -4.14 1.57
C TYR A 144 -13.01 -4.55 2.35
N PHE A 145 -12.26 -3.56 2.83
CA PHE A 145 -11.27 -3.75 3.87
C PHE A 145 -11.87 -3.34 5.21
N VAL A 146 -11.94 -4.28 6.15
CA VAL A 146 -12.42 -4.01 7.52
C VAL A 146 -11.56 -2.93 8.18
N PRO A 147 -12.09 -2.20 9.19
CA PRO A 147 -11.27 -1.29 9.97
C PRO A 147 -10.05 -2.03 10.54
N HIS A 148 -8.87 -1.54 10.21
CA HIS A 148 -7.60 -2.12 10.66
C HIS A 148 -6.51 -1.04 10.71
N ARG A 149 -5.43 -1.39 11.36
CA ARG A 149 -4.16 -0.67 11.32
C ARG A 149 -3.13 -1.59 10.71
N ASP A 150 -2.24 -1.04 9.93
CA ASP A 150 -1.12 -1.85 9.46
C ASP A 150 -0.20 -2.25 10.61
N HIS A 151 0.54 -3.33 10.38
CA HIS A 151 1.35 -3.93 11.43
C HIS A 151 2.31 -2.90 12.07
N PRO A 152 2.45 -2.88 13.42
CA PRO A 152 3.28 -1.89 14.12
C PRO A 152 4.75 -1.82 13.71
N SER A 153 5.27 -2.87 13.07
CA SER A 153 6.65 -2.87 12.56
C SER A 153 6.83 -2.15 11.23
N MET A 154 5.77 -1.96 10.45
CA MET A 154 5.84 -1.26 9.17
C MET A 154 6.37 0.17 9.26
N PRO A 155 5.96 0.96 10.24
CA PRO A 155 6.27 2.38 10.25
C PRO A 155 7.74 2.73 10.42
N ARG A 156 8.57 1.75 10.76
CA ARG A 156 10.03 1.98 10.93
C ARG A 156 10.84 1.50 9.74
N GLU A 157 10.26 0.63 8.92
CA GLU A 157 10.91 0.14 7.71
C GLU A 157 10.49 0.93 6.49
N CYS A 158 9.19 1.25 6.40
CA CYS A 158 8.62 1.99 5.29
C CYS A 158 7.39 2.81 5.72
N PHE A 159 7.03 3.78 4.90
CA PHE A 159 5.73 4.47 4.93
C PHE A 159 4.98 4.22 3.62
N ARG A 160 3.72 4.63 3.55
CA ARG A 160 2.88 4.37 2.39
C ARG A 160 2.55 5.62 1.59
N LEU A 161 2.68 5.47 0.26
CA LEU A 161 2.02 6.32 -0.71
C LEU A 161 0.92 5.52 -1.41
N ILE A 162 -0.19 6.19 -1.70
CA ILE A 162 -1.34 5.58 -2.36
C ILE A 162 -1.78 6.47 -3.53
N VAL A 163 -2.15 5.82 -4.64
CA VAL A 163 -2.72 6.49 -5.81
C VAL A 163 -4.00 5.79 -6.21
N PHE A 164 -5.07 6.53 -6.42
CA PHE A 164 -6.33 6.00 -6.91
C PHE A 164 -6.35 6.07 -8.44
N LEU A 165 -6.43 4.92 -9.10
CA LEU A 165 -6.12 4.79 -10.52
C LEU A 165 -7.36 4.62 -11.41
N ASN A 166 -8.37 3.90 -10.95
CA ASN A 166 -9.58 3.65 -11.71
C ASN A 166 -10.81 3.52 -10.82
N ASN A 167 -11.94 4.07 -11.25
CA ASN A 167 -13.25 3.96 -10.57
C ASN A 167 -13.20 4.23 -9.06
N CYS A 168 -12.42 5.22 -8.65
CA CYS A 168 -12.28 5.63 -7.26
C CYS A 168 -12.76 7.08 -7.02
N GLY A 169 -13.58 7.61 -7.90
CA GLY A 169 -14.18 8.93 -7.74
C GLY A 169 -15.25 8.97 -6.65
N PRO A 170 -15.87 10.14 -6.43
CA PRO A 170 -17.01 10.30 -5.53
C PRO A 170 -18.12 9.30 -5.86
N LEU A 171 -18.71 8.68 -4.84
CA LEU A 171 -19.76 7.64 -4.93
C LEU A 171 -19.32 6.31 -5.56
N GLN A 172 -18.04 6.17 -5.93
CA GLN A 172 -17.50 4.93 -6.49
C GLN A 172 -16.67 4.16 -5.47
N TYR A 173 -15.87 4.89 -4.67
CA TYR A 173 -14.97 4.29 -3.71
C TYR A 173 -14.81 5.18 -2.48
N ASP A 174 -14.90 4.60 -1.30
CA ASP A 174 -14.71 5.30 -0.05
C ASP A 174 -13.46 4.81 0.67
N TRP A 175 -12.66 5.77 1.13
CA TRP A 175 -11.56 5.57 2.06
C TRP A 175 -11.84 6.35 3.34
N PHE A 176 -11.76 5.67 4.46
CA PHE A 176 -11.93 6.29 5.77
C PHE A 176 -10.62 6.19 6.57
N MET A 177 -10.26 7.28 7.23
CA MET A 177 -9.24 7.33 8.26
C MET A 177 -9.96 7.62 9.59
N ASP A 178 -9.87 6.68 10.52
CA ASP A 178 -10.78 6.60 11.67
C ASP A 178 -12.25 6.69 11.19
N ASP A 179 -13.00 7.71 11.61
CA ASP A 179 -14.39 7.89 11.19
C ASP A 179 -14.58 8.96 10.10
N ARG A 180 -13.49 9.51 9.57
CA ARG A 180 -13.55 10.54 8.52
C ARG A 180 -13.42 9.91 7.14
N LYS A 181 -14.37 10.21 6.26
CA LYS A 181 -14.25 9.93 4.83
C LYS A 181 -13.24 10.87 4.20
N MET A 182 -12.27 10.30 3.49
CA MET A 182 -11.25 11.08 2.78
C MET A 182 -11.78 11.55 1.43
N ASN A 183 -11.37 12.75 1.04
CA ASN A 183 -11.63 13.25 -0.30
C ASN A 183 -10.57 12.67 -1.25
N ILE A 184 -11.03 11.85 -2.20
CA ILE A 184 -10.18 11.15 -3.17
C ILE A 184 -10.28 11.85 -4.52
N GLN A 185 -9.12 12.17 -5.09
CA GLN A 185 -8.98 12.59 -6.48
C GLN A 185 -8.17 11.53 -7.22
N MET A 186 -8.72 10.98 -8.30
CA MET A 186 -8.04 9.97 -9.12
C MET A 186 -6.78 10.56 -9.78
N GLY A 187 -5.74 9.75 -9.85
CA GLY A 187 -4.42 10.14 -10.35
C GLY A 187 -3.55 10.93 -9.37
N GLN A 188 -4.14 11.48 -8.32
CA GLN A 188 -3.44 12.17 -7.25
C GLN A 188 -2.70 11.18 -6.36
N VAL A 189 -1.45 11.48 -6.01
CA VAL A 189 -0.67 10.72 -5.01
C VAL A 189 -0.97 11.26 -3.62
N TYR A 190 -1.13 10.35 -2.67
CA TYR A 190 -1.36 10.67 -1.25
C TYR A 190 -0.30 10.02 -0.36
N TYR A 191 0.21 10.76 0.61
CA TYR A 191 0.80 10.18 1.80
C TYR A 191 -0.33 9.67 2.71
N VAL A 192 -0.20 8.44 3.22
CA VAL A 192 -1.22 7.82 4.08
C VAL A 192 -0.57 7.23 5.33
N ASN A 193 -1.00 7.73 6.49
CA ASN A 193 -0.56 7.20 7.78
C ASN A 193 -1.38 5.95 8.14
N THR A 194 -0.96 4.80 7.68
CA THR A 194 -1.64 3.52 7.90
C THR A 194 -1.52 2.97 9.33
N ARG A 195 -0.87 3.69 10.23
CA ARG A 195 -0.92 3.44 11.69
C ARG A 195 -2.26 3.84 12.30
N MET A 196 -2.97 4.77 11.67
CA MET A 196 -4.33 5.12 12.06
C MET A 196 -5.28 4.06 11.52
N THR A 197 -6.40 3.88 12.21
CA THR A 197 -7.43 2.95 11.77
C THR A 197 -7.97 3.42 10.43
N HIS A 198 -7.94 2.53 9.44
CA HIS A 198 -8.47 2.84 8.12
C HIS A 198 -9.30 1.67 7.58
N ARG A 199 -10.21 2.01 6.69
CA ARG A 199 -11.10 1.07 6.01
C ARG A 199 -11.47 1.59 4.64
N THR A 200 -11.84 0.67 3.75
CA THR A 200 -12.28 1.02 2.40
C THR A 200 -13.49 0.23 1.99
N ILE A 201 -14.27 0.78 1.07
CA ILE A 201 -15.36 0.06 0.40
C ILE A 201 -15.47 0.52 -1.06
N SER A 202 -15.66 -0.44 -1.95
CA SER A 202 -15.99 -0.19 -3.35
C SER A 202 -17.49 -0.31 -3.59
N TRP A 203 -18.07 0.69 -4.23
CA TRP A 203 -19.49 0.72 -4.61
C TRP A 203 -19.70 0.30 -6.06
N VAL A 204 -18.63 0.20 -6.82
CA VAL A 204 -18.64 -0.19 -8.23
C VAL A 204 -17.57 -1.23 -8.51
N ASP A 205 -17.64 -1.87 -9.66
CA ASP A 205 -16.63 -2.82 -10.09
C ASP A 205 -15.36 -2.12 -10.58
N ASN A 206 -14.25 -2.85 -10.52
CA ASN A 206 -12.96 -2.43 -11.07
C ASN A 206 -12.42 -1.11 -10.47
N SER A 207 -12.67 -0.87 -9.18
CA SER A 207 -11.99 0.22 -8.47
C SER A 207 -10.55 -0.17 -8.19
N GLN A 208 -9.58 0.62 -8.68
CA GLN A 208 -8.16 0.29 -8.59
C GLN A 208 -7.38 1.35 -7.83
N HIS A 209 -6.54 0.93 -6.89
CA HIS A 209 -5.58 1.79 -6.24
C HIS A 209 -4.21 1.12 -6.12
N LEU A 210 -3.17 1.90 -6.28
CA LEU A 210 -1.77 1.49 -6.15
C LEU A 210 -1.30 1.79 -4.73
N ILE A 211 -0.65 0.82 -4.10
CA ILE A 211 -0.04 0.92 -2.77
C ILE A 211 1.47 0.78 -2.94
N LEU A 212 2.22 1.79 -2.46
CA LEU A 212 3.69 1.78 -2.45
C LEU A 212 4.18 1.74 -1.01
N ASN A 213 5.09 0.83 -0.72
CA ASN A 213 5.89 0.83 0.49
C ASN A 213 7.24 1.50 0.20
N ILE A 214 7.44 2.69 0.75
CA ILE A 214 8.62 3.54 0.52
C ILE A 214 9.58 3.38 1.70
N PRO A 215 10.88 3.11 1.49
CA PRO A 215 11.85 3.04 2.57
C PRO A 215 11.84 4.28 3.46
N PHE A 216 11.85 4.08 4.76
CA PHE A 216 11.78 5.14 5.75
C PHE A 216 13.15 5.78 5.98
N THR A 217 13.55 6.62 5.04
CA THR A 217 14.82 7.38 5.06
C THR A 217 14.54 8.87 5.13
N THR A 218 15.49 9.65 5.66
CA THR A 218 15.41 11.12 5.69
C THR A 218 15.21 11.71 4.30
N GLU A 219 15.87 11.14 3.28
CA GLU A 219 15.69 11.57 1.89
C GLU A 219 14.24 11.40 1.43
N ASN A 220 13.64 10.23 1.66
CA ASN A 220 12.25 9.96 1.23
C ASN A 220 11.23 10.77 2.03
N VAL A 221 11.45 10.96 3.34
CA VAL A 221 10.61 11.85 4.17
C VAL A 221 10.69 13.30 3.66
N SER A 222 11.88 13.78 3.35
CA SER A 222 12.08 15.12 2.77
C SER A 222 11.38 15.27 1.41
N LYS A 223 11.41 14.23 0.56
CA LYS A 223 10.66 14.23 -0.71
C LYS A 223 9.14 14.32 -0.48
N VAL A 224 8.59 13.66 0.54
CA VAL A 224 7.16 13.82 0.90
C VAL A 224 6.89 15.28 1.25
N ILE A 225 7.66 15.84 2.18
CA ILE A 225 7.47 17.23 2.67
C ILE A 225 7.57 18.23 1.51
N ALA A 226 8.57 18.07 0.63
CA ALA A 226 8.77 18.96 -0.52
C ALA A 226 7.65 18.87 -1.58
N ASN A 227 6.85 17.82 -1.56
CA ASN A 227 5.74 17.62 -2.50
C ASN A 227 4.37 17.80 -1.85
N LEU A 228 4.25 18.21 -0.58
CA LEU A 228 2.97 18.52 0.01
C LEU A 228 2.26 19.61 -0.80
N GLN A 229 0.96 19.43 -1.02
CA GLN A 229 0.14 20.52 -1.55
C GLN A 229 -0.05 21.52 -0.43
N HIS A 230 0.53 22.72 -0.59
CA HIS A 230 0.23 23.83 0.30
C HIS A 230 -1.21 24.28 0.00
N THR A 231 -2.16 23.87 0.84
CA THR A 231 -3.50 24.51 0.84
C THR A 231 -3.32 25.92 1.38
N HIS A 232 -3.31 26.89 0.48
CA HIS A 232 -3.44 28.31 0.82
C HIS A 232 -4.89 28.63 1.17
#